data_5ed05a99b6b71dd5130bb97ecc9a2ae0
#
_entry.id   5ed05a99b6b71dd5130bb97ecc9a2ae0
#
_cell.length_a   1.000
_cell.length_b   1.000
_cell.length_c   1.000
_cell.angle_alpha   90.00
_cell.angle_beta   90.00
_cell.angle_gamma   90.00
#
_symmetry.space_group_name_H-M   'P 1'
#
loop_
_entity.id
_entity.type
_entity.pdbx_description
1 polymer ?
#
loop_
_entity_poly.entity_id
_entity_poly.type
_entity_poly.pdbx_seq_one_letter_code
_entity_poly.pdbx_strand_id
1 'polypeptide(L)'
;AVLLEVAEQMAKVKPRNKLRFALWGAEESGLVGSTFYVAGLSQAERDTIALYLNFDMVGSPNHVFFIYDGDNSDGVGAPEGPDGSAQIEKVFENFYTERGIPFKGTDFSGRSDYGPFIAMGVDIPSGGLFTGAEGVKTAEEAALFGGTAGIAYDPCYHLACDTFANNNDFALDTNSDAVAYATLFFAMNTESVNGQRGKGNFSRPALTWPEHPPQPD
;
A
#
# COMPACT_ATOMS: atom_id res chain seq x y z
N ALA A 1 -1.87 -14.23 1.99
CA ALA A 1 -2.74 -14.65 0.87
C ALA A 1 -2.58 -13.70 -0.31
N VAL A 2 -2.96 -12.41 -0.21
CA VAL A 2 -2.97 -11.41 -1.31
C VAL A 2 -1.67 -11.40 -2.11
N LEU A 3 -0.53 -11.25 -1.44
CA LEU A 3 0.78 -11.13 -2.11
C LEU A 3 1.15 -12.39 -2.91
N LEU A 4 0.78 -13.57 -2.44
CA LEU A 4 1.03 -14.83 -3.15
C LEU A 4 0.15 -14.94 -4.40
N GLU A 5 -1.12 -14.57 -4.30
CA GLU A 5 -2.04 -14.54 -5.44
C GLU A 5 -1.56 -13.56 -6.51
N VAL A 6 -1.22 -12.33 -6.12
CA VAL A 6 -0.68 -11.33 -7.05
C VAL A 6 0.62 -11.83 -7.70
N ALA A 7 1.51 -12.49 -6.96
CA ALA A 7 2.73 -13.06 -7.53
C ALA A 7 2.43 -14.16 -8.56
N GLU A 8 1.44 -15.02 -8.29
CA GLU A 8 1.00 -16.06 -9.22
C GLU A 8 0.42 -15.45 -10.51
N GLN A 9 -0.43 -14.45 -10.39
CA GLN A 9 -1.01 -13.77 -11.56
C GLN A 9 0.06 -13.02 -12.35
N MET A 10 1.00 -12.35 -11.67
CA MET A 10 2.10 -11.63 -12.31
C MET A 10 3.08 -12.56 -13.04
N ALA A 11 3.15 -13.85 -12.69
CA ALA A 11 3.93 -14.83 -13.44
C ALA A 11 3.45 -15.02 -14.89
N LYS A 12 2.21 -14.66 -15.19
CA LYS A 12 1.59 -14.70 -16.53
C LYS A 12 1.84 -13.41 -17.33
N VAL A 13 2.38 -12.38 -16.70
CA VAL A 13 2.66 -11.06 -17.26
C VAL A 13 4.13 -10.98 -17.67
N LYS A 14 4.44 -10.19 -18.71
CA LYS A 14 5.82 -9.83 -19.05
C LYS A 14 6.09 -8.39 -18.59
N PRO A 15 6.51 -8.20 -17.33
CA PRO A 15 6.76 -6.87 -16.80
C PRO A 15 7.97 -6.23 -17.49
N ARG A 16 7.98 -4.91 -17.61
CA ARG A 16 9.14 -4.15 -18.06
C ARG A 16 10.17 -3.99 -16.95
N ASN A 17 9.69 -3.88 -15.72
CA ASN A 17 10.51 -3.73 -14.53
C ASN A 17 10.60 -5.06 -13.78
N LYS A 18 11.72 -5.29 -13.10
CA LYS A 18 11.89 -6.45 -12.21
C LYS A 18 11.01 -6.28 -10.99
N LEU A 19 10.20 -7.31 -10.69
CA LEU A 19 9.41 -7.38 -9.46
C LEU A 19 10.11 -8.25 -8.43
N ARG A 20 10.03 -7.83 -7.17
CA ARG A 20 10.47 -8.59 -6.02
C ARG A 20 9.33 -8.65 -5.00
N PHE A 21 8.83 -9.84 -4.72
CA PHE A 21 7.88 -10.09 -3.65
C PHE A 21 8.65 -10.49 -2.40
N ALA A 22 8.39 -9.82 -1.29
CA ALA A 22 9.05 -10.06 -0.02
C ALA A 22 8.02 -10.36 1.07
N LEU A 23 8.33 -11.35 1.90
CA LEU A 23 7.58 -11.69 3.11
C LEU A 23 8.55 -11.51 4.27
N TRP A 24 8.33 -10.49 5.08
CA TRP A 24 9.23 -10.14 6.17
C TRP A 24 8.96 -10.99 7.40
N GLY A 25 10.01 -11.35 8.11
CA GLY A 25 9.93 -12.04 9.40
C GLY A 25 10.23 -11.10 10.55
N ALA A 26 9.61 -11.38 11.70
CA ALA A 26 9.84 -10.66 12.95
C ALA A 26 9.61 -9.13 12.84
N GLU A 27 8.55 -8.73 12.13
CA GLU A 27 8.09 -7.34 12.05
C GLU A 27 7.79 -6.82 13.45
N GLU A 28 7.02 -7.54 14.23
CA GLU A 28 6.59 -7.24 15.60
C GLU A 28 7.74 -7.16 16.63
N SER A 29 8.92 -7.61 16.25
CA SER A 29 10.13 -7.49 17.05
C SER A 29 10.98 -6.27 16.69
N GLY A 30 10.39 -5.30 16.00
CA GLY A 30 11.04 -4.06 15.57
C GLY A 30 11.59 -4.13 14.14
N LEU A 31 10.77 -4.57 13.19
CA LEU A 31 11.06 -4.59 11.76
C LEU A 31 12.36 -5.35 11.40
N VAL A 32 12.64 -6.45 12.11
CA VAL A 32 13.95 -7.12 12.02
C VAL A 32 14.26 -7.57 10.60
N GLY A 33 13.30 -8.21 9.91
CA GLY A 33 13.53 -8.76 8.58
C GLY A 33 13.78 -7.70 7.52
N SER A 34 12.93 -6.69 7.46
CA SER A 34 13.05 -5.59 6.50
C SER A 34 14.28 -4.72 6.78
N THR A 35 14.59 -4.46 8.07
CA THR A 35 15.80 -3.74 8.47
C THR A 35 17.06 -4.48 8.05
N PHE A 36 17.13 -5.79 8.32
CA PHE A 36 18.27 -6.62 7.91
C PHE A 36 18.47 -6.59 6.39
N TYR A 37 17.37 -6.71 5.64
CA TYR A 37 17.42 -6.68 4.19
C TYR A 37 17.95 -5.32 3.68
N VAL A 38 17.37 -4.21 4.12
CA VAL A 38 17.77 -2.86 3.66
C VAL A 38 19.21 -2.53 4.07
N ALA A 39 19.61 -2.88 5.29
CA ALA A 39 20.97 -2.67 5.78
C ALA A 39 22.03 -3.48 5.00
N GLY A 40 21.63 -4.63 4.47
CA GLY A 40 22.49 -5.47 3.64
C GLY A 40 22.68 -5.00 2.20
N LEU A 41 21.88 -4.05 1.74
CA LEU A 41 21.98 -3.51 0.38
C LEU A 41 23.14 -2.51 0.25
N SER A 42 23.96 -2.69 -0.76
CA SER A 42 24.89 -1.64 -1.22
C SER A 42 24.13 -0.46 -1.80
N GLN A 43 24.78 0.71 -1.90
CA GLN A 43 24.17 1.88 -2.55
C GLN A 43 23.74 1.56 -3.99
N ALA A 44 24.58 0.86 -4.76
CA ALA A 44 24.26 0.47 -6.13
C ALA A 44 23.01 -0.40 -6.23
N GLU A 45 22.77 -1.27 -5.23
CA GLU A 45 21.54 -2.09 -5.17
C GLU A 45 20.33 -1.24 -4.79
N ARG A 46 20.46 -0.31 -3.83
CA ARG A 46 19.39 0.64 -3.48
C ARG A 46 18.98 1.47 -4.68
N ASP A 47 19.94 1.97 -5.46
CA ASP A 47 19.70 2.78 -6.66
C ASP A 47 18.91 2.00 -7.75
N THR A 48 18.84 0.68 -7.66
CA THR A 48 18.03 -0.14 -8.56
C THR A 48 16.59 -0.34 -8.09
N ILE A 49 16.27 0.05 -6.86
CA ILE A 49 14.92 -0.09 -6.29
C ILE A 49 14.15 1.18 -6.59
N ALA A 50 13.23 1.07 -7.51
CA ALA A 50 12.40 2.18 -7.94
C ALA A 50 11.43 2.65 -6.86
N LEU A 51 10.82 1.69 -6.15
CA LEU A 51 9.82 1.95 -5.11
C LEU A 51 9.60 0.69 -4.25
N TYR A 52 8.98 0.90 -3.11
CA TYR A 52 8.50 -0.16 -2.22
C TYR A 52 6.99 -0.02 -1.98
N LEU A 53 6.25 -1.12 -2.13
CA LEU A 53 4.83 -1.19 -1.80
C LEU A 53 4.64 -2.03 -0.54
N ASN A 54 4.04 -1.44 0.49
CA ASN A 54 3.76 -2.07 1.77
C ASN A 54 2.30 -2.47 1.89
N PHE A 55 2.05 -3.71 2.26
CA PHE A 55 0.71 -4.24 2.46
C PHE A 55 0.68 -5.00 3.79
N ASP A 56 0.10 -4.35 4.77
CA ASP A 56 0.03 -4.83 6.13
C ASP A 56 -1.40 -4.61 6.63
N MET A 57 -2.04 -5.67 7.17
CA MET A 57 -3.43 -5.62 7.64
C MET A 57 -4.39 -5.03 6.59
N VAL A 58 -4.59 -5.74 5.49
CA VAL A 58 -5.43 -5.27 4.36
C VAL A 58 -6.86 -5.83 4.35
N GLY A 59 -7.29 -6.48 5.44
CA GLY A 59 -8.59 -7.12 5.57
C GLY A 59 -9.23 -7.01 6.95
N SER A 60 -8.95 -5.95 7.72
CA SER A 60 -9.48 -5.77 9.08
C SER A 60 -11.00 -5.79 9.12
N PRO A 61 -11.63 -6.45 10.12
CA PRO A 61 -13.07 -6.69 10.15
C PRO A 61 -13.91 -5.42 10.22
N ASN A 62 -13.43 -4.40 10.90
CA ASN A 62 -14.08 -3.08 11.01
C ASN A 62 -13.27 -2.01 10.24
N HIS A 63 -12.89 -2.34 9.01
CA HIS A 63 -11.93 -1.63 8.16
C HIS A 63 -12.29 -0.18 7.82
N VAL A 64 -11.25 0.59 7.52
CA VAL A 64 -11.25 1.78 6.67
C VAL A 64 -10.26 1.48 5.54
N PHE A 65 -10.50 1.96 4.35
CA PHE A 65 -9.49 1.90 3.28
C PHE A 65 -8.50 3.05 3.47
N PHE A 66 -7.36 2.73 4.06
CA PHE A 66 -6.27 3.70 4.24
C PHE A 66 -5.22 3.55 3.14
N ILE A 67 -4.77 4.69 2.63
CA ILE A 67 -3.64 4.82 1.71
C ILE A 67 -2.54 5.57 2.47
N TYR A 68 -1.28 5.13 2.40
CA TYR A 68 -0.18 5.89 2.99
C TYR A 68 -0.03 7.24 2.29
N ASP A 69 -0.15 8.33 3.06
CA ASP A 69 -0.08 9.73 2.61
C ASP A 69 1.39 10.10 2.29
N GLY A 70 1.70 10.06 1.01
CA GLY A 70 3.09 10.21 0.53
C GLY A 70 3.62 11.63 0.60
N ASP A 71 2.74 12.63 0.60
CA ASP A 71 3.13 14.05 0.62
C ASP A 71 2.52 14.84 1.78
N ASN A 72 1.95 14.13 2.76
CA ASN A 72 1.26 14.71 3.90
C ASN A 72 0.14 15.71 3.50
N SER A 73 -0.48 15.48 2.34
CA SER A 73 -1.57 16.33 1.85
C SER A 73 -2.85 16.18 2.67
N ASP A 74 -3.05 15.02 3.28
CA ASP A 74 -4.17 14.74 4.20
C ASP A 74 -3.90 15.23 5.63
N GLY A 75 -2.67 15.62 5.96
CA GLY A 75 -2.30 16.17 7.26
C GLY A 75 -2.44 15.16 8.41
N VAL A 76 -2.16 13.90 8.16
CA VAL A 76 -2.42 12.79 9.11
C VAL A 76 -1.33 12.59 10.18
N GLY A 77 -0.28 13.43 10.21
CA GLY A 77 0.58 13.59 11.38
C GLY A 77 2.03 13.14 11.27
N ALA A 78 2.42 12.34 10.27
CA ALA A 78 3.80 11.99 10.03
C ALA A 78 4.48 12.94 9.02
N PRO A 79 5.81 12.97 8.96
CA PRO A 79 6.49 13.65 7.88
C PRO A 79 6.17 13.01 6.52
N GLU A 80 6.40 13.77 5.48
CA GLU A 80 6.29 13.29 4.10
C GLU A 80 7.17 12.07 3.85
N GLY A 81 6.71 11.18 2.98
CA GLY A 81 7.54 10.11 2.44
C GLY A 81 8.67 10.64 1.53
N PRO A 82 9.64 9.81 1.14
CA PRO A 82 10.64 10.16 0.14
C PRO A 82 10.01 10.62 -1.18
N ASP A 83 10.76 11.42 -1.95
CA ASP A 83 10.35 11.86 -3.28
C ASP A 83 9.86 10.70 -4.14
N GLY A 84 8.64 10.79 -4.66
CA GLY A 84 7.96 9.73 -5.40
C GLY A 84 6.87 9.00 -4.61
N SER A 85 6.83 9.12 -3.28
CA SER A 85 5.81 8.48 -2.43
C SER A 85 4.41 9.02 -2.74
N ALA A 86 4.26 10.33 -2.96
CA ALA A 86 3.01 10.95 -3.38
C ALA A 86 2.45 10.39 -4.71
N GLN A 87 3.30 9.86 -5.55
CA GLN A 87 2.88 9.26 -6.82
C GLN A 87 2.36 7.84 -6.63
N ILE A 88 2.91 7.13 -5.67
CA ILE A 88 2.41 5.82 -5.28
C ILE A 88 1.03 5.98 -4.66
N GLU A 89 0.86 6.93 -3.75
CA GLU A 89 -0.42 7.31 -3.16
C GLU A 89 -1.46 7.58 -4.25
N LYS A 90 -1.16 8.46 -5.21
CA LYS A 90 -2.07 8.80 -6.32
C LYS A 90 -2.51 7.63 -7.17
N VAL A 91 -1.69 6.60 -7.32
CA VAL A 91 -2.07 5.38 -8.03
C VAL A 91 -3.19 4.65 -7.28
N PHE A 92 -3.09 4.55 -5.95
CA PHE A 92 -4.14 3.95 -5.13
C PHE A 92 -5.38 4.83 -5.05
N GLU A 93 -5.24 6.14 -4.85
CA GLU A 93 -6.36 7.09 -4.88
C GLU A 93 -7.18 6.97 -6.17
N ASN A 94 -6.50 6.82 -7.30
CA ASN A 94 -7.15 6.63 -8.59
C ASN A 94 -7.96 5.35 -8.63
N PHE A 95 -7.38 4.25 -8.14
CA PHE A 95 -8.08 2.96 -8.08
C PHE A 95 -9.42 3.08 -7.34
N TYR A 96 -9.41 3.69 -6.15
CA TYR A 96 -10.61 3.84 -5.34
C TYR A 96 -11.59 4.87 -5.93
N THR A 97 -11.07 6.00 -6.41
CA THR A 97 -11.90 7.07 -7.01
C THR A 97 -12.65 6.57 -8.24
N GLU A 98 -12.00 5.83 -9.13
CA GLU A 98 -12.61 5.29 -10.34
C GLU A 98 -13.71 4.27 -10.03
N ARG A 99 -13.67 3.65 -8.86
CA ARG A 99 -14.68 2.69 -8.38
C ARG A 99 -15.72 3.31 -7.46
N GLY A 100 -15.61 4.60 -7.14
CA GLY A 100 -16.50 5.28 -6.21
C GLY A 100 -16.39 4.74 -4.77
N ILE A 101 -15.24 4.17 -4.41
CA ILE A 101 -14.98 3.64 -3.06
C ILE A 101 -14.31 4.75 -2.25
N PRO A 102 -14.81 5.10 -1.06
CA PRO A 102 -14.18 6.07 -0.20
C PRO A 102 -12.85 5.54 0.36
N PHE A 103 -11.91 6.44 0.61
CA PHE A 103 -10.62 6.14 1.25
C PHE A 103 -10.19 7.31 2.13
N LYS A 104 -9.14 7.12 2.92
CA LYS A 104 -8.49 8.14 3.76
C LYS A 104 -6.98 7.96 3.72
N GLY A 105 -6.24 9.03 3.94
CA GLY A 105 -4.81 8.95 4.20
C GLY A 105 -4.49 8.31 5.55
N THR A 106 -3.33 7.67 5.62
CA THR A 106 -2.68 7.25 6.87
C THR A 106 -1.21 7.64 6.87
N ASP A 107 -0.65 7.86 8.04
CA ASP A 107 0.70 8.35 8.19
C ASP A 107 1.79 7.29 8.02
N PHE A 108 3.00 7.75 7.71
CA PHE A 108 4.20 6.94 7.76
C PHE A 108 4.80 6.94 9.19
N SER A 109 4.06 6.39 10.15
CA SER A 109 4.46 6.34 11.57
C SER A 109 5.73 5.51 11.84
N GLY A 110 6.18 4.72 10.88
CA GLY A 110 7.31 3.79 11.03
C GLY A 110 6.94 2.45 11.68
N ARG A 111 5.65 2.17 11.86
CA ARG A 111 5.14 0.97 12.54
C ARG A 111 4.90 -0.22 11.60
N SER A 112 5.44 -0.21 10.39
CA SER A 112 5.41 -1.36 9.48
C SER A 112 6.66 -1.40 8.63
N ASP A 113 6.86 -2.46 7.88
CA ASP A 113 8.08 -2.80 7.13
C ASP A 113 8.51 -1.79 6.06
N TYR A 114 7.72 -0.75 5.79
CA TYR A 114 8.18 0.39 4.98
C TYR A 114 9.23 1.25 5.72
N GLY A 115 9.27 1.20 7.06
CA GLY A 115 10.13 2.05 7.88
C GLY A 115 11.60 2.07 7.42
N PRO A 116 12.28 0.94 7.26
CA PRO A 116 13.66 0.90 6.79
C PRO A 116 13.86 1.45 5.37
N PHE A 117 12.86 1.36 4.49
CA PHE A 117 12.94 1.84 3.12
C PHE A 117 12.86 3.37 3.02
N ILE A 118 12.03 4.00 3.84
CA ILE A 118 11.87 5.46 3.89
C ILE A 118 12.90 6.15 4.79
N ALA A 119 13.73 5.38 5.52
CA ALA A 119 14.71 5.94 6.44
C ALA A 119 15.66 6.90 5.75
N MET A 120 16.05 7.97 6.47
CA MET A 120 16.99 8.98 5.98
C MET A 120 18.29 8.35 5.43
N GLY A 121 18.64 8.69 4.21
CA GLY A 121 19.81 8.14 3.52
C GLY A 121 19.58 6.79 2.84
N VAL A 122 18.38 6.24 2.97
CA VAL A 122 17.85 5.15 2.13
C VAL A 122 16.93 5.73 1.07
N ASP A 123 15.95 6.54 1.50
CA ASP A 123 15.10 7.41 0.70
C ASP A 123 14.41 6.70 -0.49
N ILE A 124 14.00 5.45 -0.30
CA ILE A 124 13.26 4.70 -1.33
C ILE A 124 11.79 5.11 -1.28
N PRO A 125 11.22 5.62 -2.38
CA PRO A 125 9.80 5.97 -2.45
C PRO A 125 8.93 4.81 -2.01
N SER A 126 8.01 5.05 -1.09
CA SER A 126 7.18 4.01 -0.51
C SER A 126 5.72 4.42 -0.46
N GLY A 127 4.84 3.44 -0.50
CA GLY A 127 3.41 3.60 -0.35
C GLY A 127 2.73 2.25 -0.13
N GLY A 128 1.42 2.23 -0.09
CA GLY A 128 0.68 1.01 0.09
C GLY A 128 -0.66 1.22 0.79
N LEU A 129 -1.20 0.14 1.33
CA LEU A 129 -2.54 0.09 1.89
C LEU A 129 -2.52 -0.47 3.31
N PHE A 130 -3.51 -0.03 4.08
CA PHE A 130 -3.76 -0.46 5.45
C PHE A 130 -5.28 -0.44 5.71
N THR A 131 -5.78 -1.22 6.65
CA THR A 131 -7.21 -1.22 7.00
C THR A 131 -7.50 -0.90 8.46
N GLY A 132 -6.48 -0.55 9.21
CA GLY A 132 -6.56 -0.22 10.63
C GLY A 132 -6.29 -1.42 11.54
N ALA A 133 -5.69 -1.16 12.69
CA ALA A 133 -5.36 -2.12 13.73
C ALA A 133 -6.15 -1.81 15.03
N GLU A 134 -5.46 -1.46 16.11
CA GLU A 134 -6.06 -1.14 17.42
C GLU A 134 -6.76 0.22 17.46
N GLY A 135 -6.56 1.08 16.46
CA GLY A 135 -7.22 2.38 16.37
C GLY A 135 -8.74 2.25 16.37
N VAL A 136 -9.41 3.24 16.96
CA VAL A 136 -10.87 3.22 17.16
C VAL A 136 -11.57 3.94 16.02
N LYS A 137 -12.48 3.24 15.35
CA LYS A 137 -13.29 3.77 14.25
C LYS A 137 -14.19 4.89 14.72
N THR A 138 -14.18 6.02 14.03
CA THR A 138 -15.03 7.16 14.33
C THR A 138 -16.46 6.97 13.79
N ALA A 139 -17.38 7.81 14.23
CA ALA A 139 -18.77 7.81 13.70
C ALA A 139 -18.79 8.23 12.22
N GLU A 140 -17.92 9.14 11.80
CA GLU A 140 -17.80 9.57 10.40
C GLU A 140 -17.30 8.42 9.52
N GLU A 141 -16.29 7.70 9.99
CA GLU A 141 -15.76 6.54 9.29
C GLU A 141 -16.79 5.41 9.19
N ALA A 142 -17.55 5.17 10.26
CA ALA A 142 -18.63 4.18 10.21
C ALA A 142 -19.73 4.57 9.22
N ALA A 143 -20.00 5.86 9.04
CA ALA A 143 -20.96 6.35 8.04
C ALA A 143 -20.43 6.15 6.60
N LEU A 144 -19.12 6.28 6.37
CA LEU A 144 -18.49 6.15 5.05
C LEU A 144 -18.20 4.69 4.67
N PHE A 145 -17.66 3.92 5.60
CA PHE A 145 -17.11 2.57 5.34
C PHE A 145 -17.99 1.45 5.91
N GLY A 146 -19.07 1.80 6.60
CA GLY A 146 -19.84 0.83 7.38
C GLY A 146 -19.11 0.38 8.65
N GLY A 147 -19.59 -0.74 9.24
CA GLY A 147 -19.01 -1.25 10.48
C GLY A 147 -19.53 -0.51 11.72
N THR A 148 -18.78 -0.54 12.81
CA THR A 148 -19.21 -0.04 14.12
C THR A 148 -18.27 1.04 14.64
N ALA A 149 -18.83 2.23 14.90
CA ALA A 149 -18.09 3.31 15.57
C ALA A 149 -17.80 2.96 17.04
N GLY A 150 -16.70 3.48 17.55
CA GLY A 150 -16.32 3.34 18.96
C GLY A 150 -15.64 2.02 19.32
N ILE A 151 -15.38 1.14 18.35
CA ILE A 151 -14.56 -0.07 18.54
C ILE A 151 -13.35 -0.03 17.59
N ALA A 152 -12.35 -0.86 17.88
CA ALA A 152 -11.14 -0.94 17.07
C ALA A 152 -11.46 -1.34 15.62
N TYR A 153 -10.58 -0.94 14.68
CA TYR A 153 -10.65 -1.44 13.31
C TYR A 153 -10.45 -2.95 13.27
N ASP A 154 -9.54 -3.46 14.09
CA ASP A 154 -9.39 -4.89 14.38
C ASP A 154 -9.48 -5.16 15.88
N PRO A 155 -10.64 -5.59 16.39
CA PRO A 155 -10.82 -5.89 17.81
C PRO A 155 -10.02 -7.11 18.29
N CYS A 156 -9.51 -7.94 17.37
CA CYS A 156 -8.72 -9.12 17.69
C CYS A 156 -7.22 -8.93 17.48
N TYR A 157 -6.78 -7.71 17.11
CA TYR A 157 -5.39 -7.38 16.89
C TYR A 157 -4.50 -7.85 18.06
N HIS A 158 -3.50 -8.68 17.76
CA HIS A 158 -2.60 -9.34 18.72
C HIS A 158 -3.30 -10.20 19.80
N LEU A 159 -4.50 -10.67 19.53
CA LEU A 159 -5.26 -11.49 20.46
C LEU A 159 -5.52 -12.91 19.88
N ALA A 160 -5.85 -13.85 20.75
CA ALA A 160 -6.15 -15.22 20.35
C ALA A 160 -7.38 -15.37 19.43
N CYS A 161 -8.24 -14.36 19.37
CA CYS A 161 -9.40 -14.33 18.48
C CYS A 161 -9.04 -13.88 17.04
N ASP A 162 -7.81 -13.46 16.77
CA ASP A 162 -7.34 -13.15 15.42
C ASP A 162 -7.13 -14.44 14.63
N THR A 163 -8.21 -14.88 14.04
CA THR A 163 -8.29 -16.11 13.24
C THR A 163 -8.71 -15.78 11.82
N PHE A 164 -8.73 -16.79 10.94
CA PHE A 164 -9.22 -16.62 9.56
C PHE A 164 -10.61 -15.95 9.51
N ALA A 165 -11.49 -16.27 10.45
CA ALA A 165 -12.84 -15.67 10.53
C ALA A 165 -12.85 -14.20 10.98
N ASN A 166 -11.72 -13.65 11.43
CA ASN A 166 -11.58 -12.25 11.82
C ASN A 166 -11.25 -11.33 10.63
N ASN A 167 -11.40 -11.78 9.40
CA ASN A 167 -11.19 -10.96 8.21
C ASN A 167 -12.52 -10.47 7.63
N ASN A 168 -12.48 -9.32 6.99
CA ASN A 168 -13.56 -8.80 6.17
C ASN A 168 -13.29 -9.13 4.70
N ASP A 169 -14.10 -10.04 4.13
CA ASP A 169 -13.90 -10.52 2.76
C ASP A 169 -14.01 -9.41 1.72
N PHE A 170 -14.91 -8.45 1.92
CA PHE A 170 -15.06 -7.31 1.01
C PHE A 170 -13.82 -6.39 1.04
N ALA A 171 -13.30 -6.12 2.23
CA ALA A 171 -12.09 -5.30 2.36
C ALA A 171 -10.89 -6.02 1.75
N LEU A 172 -10.74 -7.31 2.03
CA LEU A 172 -9.66 -8.13 1.51
C LEU A 172 -9.70 -8.24 -0.02
N ASP A 173 -10.87 -8.47 -0.60
CA ASP A 173 -11.08 -8.56 -2.05
C ASP A 173 -10.77 -7.22 -2.73
N THR A 174 -11.36 -6.13 -2.24
CA THR A 174 -11.13 -4.78 -2.76
C THR A 174 -9.65 -4.39 -2.72
N ASN A 175 -8.97 -4.64 -1.59
CA ASN A 175 -7.55 -4.36 -1.46
C ASN A 175 -6.69 -5.29 -2.32
N SER A 176 -7.08 -6.54 -2.52
CA SER A 176 -6.38 -7.46 -3.43
C SER A 176 -6.35 -6.93 -4.85
N ASP A 177 -7.49 -6.40 -5.32
CA ASP A 177 -7.57 -5.74 -6.62
C ASP A 177 -6.72 -4.47 -6.69
N ALA A 178 -6.70 -3.65 -5.64
CA ALA A 178 -5.88 -2.45 -5.56
C ALA A 178 -4.37 -2.79 -5.57
N VAL A 179 -3.97 -3.84 -4.85
CA VAL A 179 -2.60 -4.37 -4.85
C VAL A 179 -2.19 -4.86 -6.24
N ALA A 180 -3.06 -5.62 -6.90
CA ALA A 180 -2.82 -6.12 -8.26
C ALA A 180 -2.70 -4.97 -9.26
N TYR A 181 -3.60 -3.98 -9.17
CA TYR A 181 -3.60 -2.78 -10.00
C TYR A 181 -2.28 -1.99 -9.87
N ALA A 182 -1.88 -1.64 -8.66
CA ALA A 182 -0.66 -0.88 -8.42
C ALA A 182 0.60 -1.70 -8.82
N THR A 183 0.61 -3.00 -8.51
CA THR A 183 1.71 -3.89 -8.91
C THR A 183 1.88 -3.93 -10.42
N LEU A 184 0.78 -4.11 -11.17
CA LEU A 184 0.82 -4.12 -12.64
C LEU A 184 1.23 -2.75 -13.19
N PHE A 185 0.71 -1.65 -12.63
CA PHE A 185 1.04 -0.30 -13.02
C PHE A 185 2.56 -0.07 -12.96
N PHE A 186 3.16 -0.28 -11.79
CA PHE A 186 4.59 -0.05 -11.58
C PHE A 186 5.49 -1.11 -12.23
N ALA A 187 4.98 -2.32 -12.44
CA ALA A 187 5.65 -3.32 -13.25
C ALA A 187 5.89 -2.87 -14.70
N MET A 188 5.02 -2.00 -15.20
CA MET A 188 5.09 -1.51 -16.58
C MET A 188 5.72 -0.13 -16.71
N ASN A 189 5.56 0.76 -15.72
CA ASN A 189 6.06 2.12 -15.77
C ASN A 189 6.32 2.71 -14.38
N THR A 190 7.55 3.18 -14.13
CA THR A 190 7.97 3.87 -12.90
C THR A 190 8.37 5.33 -13.14
N GLU A 191 8.12 5.89 -14.33
CA GLU A 191 8.52 7.26 -14.66
C GLU A 191 7.94 8.29 -13.70
N SER A 192 6.69 8.10 -13.26
CA SER A 192 6.05 9.00 -12.31
C SER A 192 6.73 9.02 -10.94
N VAL A 193 7.38 7.94 -10.54
CA VAL A 193 8.09 7.84 -9.26
C VAL A 193 9.54 8.27 -9.38
N ASN A 194 10.27 7.82 -10.39
CA ASN A 194 11.72 7.97 -10.49
C ASN A 194 12.17 9.03 -11.50
N GLY A 195 11.34 9.40 -12.44
CA GLY A 195 11.69 10.36 -13.50
C GLY A 195 11.63 11.82 -13.04
N GLN A 196 11.02 12.09 -11.91
CA GLN A 196 10.79 13.44 -11.44
C GLN A 196 11.07 13.56 -9.94
N ARG A 197 11.97 14.41 -9.59
CA ARG A 197 12.27 14.78 -8.21
C ARG A 197 11.45 16.00 -7.82
N GLY A 198 10.76 15.93 -6.69
CA GLY A 198 10.08 17.06 -6.08
C GLY A 198 8.57 17.05 -6.23
N LYS A 199 7.90 17.55 -5.19
CA LYS A 199 6.46 17.75 -5.14
C LYS A 199 6.01 18.71 -6.25
N GLY A 200 5.00 18.33 -6.99
CA GLY A 200 4.25 19.22 -7.87
C GLY A 200 4.57 19.17 -9.37
N ASN A 201 5.56 18.43 -9.83
CA ASN A 201 5.90 18.33 -11.25
C ASN A 201 5.32 17.09 -11.95
N PHE A 202 4.27 16.50 -11.38
CA PHE A 202 3.69 15.28 -11.90
C PHE A 202 2.56 15.56 -12.88
N SER A 203 2.87 15.50 -14.16
CA SER A 203 1.84 15.26 -15.15
C SER A 203 1.57 13.75 -15.18
N ARG A 204 0.35 13.35 -14.85
CA ARG A 204 -0.11 11.97 -15.03
C ARG A 204 0.20 11.52 -16.45
N PRO A 205 0.93 10.41 -16.66
CA PRO A 205 0.81 9.75 -17.95
C PRO A 205 -0.64 9.33 -18.13
N ALA A 206 -1.25 9.69 -19.24
CA ALA A 206 -2.55 9.15 -19.58
C ALA A 206 -2.41 7.64 -19.71
N LEU A 207 -2.89 6.89 -18.73
CA LEU A 207 -3.02 5.46 -18.85
C LEU A 207 -4.19 5.20 -19.79
N THR A 208 -3.91 4.97 -21.03
CA THR A 208 -4.86 4.31 -21.93
C THR A 208 -4.86 2.84 -21.54
N TRP A 209 -5.82 2.45 -20.71
CA TRP A 209 -6.12 1.04 -20.52
C TRP A 209 -6.66 0.47 -21.83
N PRO A 210 -6.28 -0.73 -22.22
CA PRO A 210 -7.03 -1.44 -23.25
C PRO A 210 -8.48 -1.56 -22.75
N GLU A 211 -9.44 -1.14 -23.57
CA GLU A 211 -10.84 -1.33 -23.25
C GLU A 211 -11.06 -2.79 -22.86
N HIS A 212 -11.77 -3.02 -21.76
CA HIS A 212 -12.11 -4.38 -21.35
C HIS A 212 -12.81 -5.06 -22.52
N PRO A 213 -12.41 -6.28 -22.87
CA PRO A 213 -13.21 -7.06 -23.81
C PRO A 213 -14.63 -7.17 -23.22
N PRO A 214 -15.68 -7.09 -24.07
CA PRO A 214 -17.04 -7.21 -23.58
C PRO A 214 -17.19 -8.51 -22.80
N GLN A 215 -17.80 -8.43 -21.62
CA GLN A 215 -18.13 -9.61 -20.84
C GLN A 215 -19.07 -10.49 -21.67
N PRO A 216 -18.86 -11.79 -21.76
CA PRO A 216 -19.82 -12.66 -22.39
C PRO A 216 -21.11 -12.68 -21.57
N ASP A 217 -22.27 -12.53 -22.29
CA ASP A 217 -23.62 -12.62 -21.74
C ASP A 217 -23.88 -13.98 -21.05
#